data_84bde0d5799d57b8f8194cbdd11aa804
#
_entry.id   84bde0d5799d57b8f8194cbdd11aa804
#
_cell.length_a   1.000
_cell.length_b   1.000
_cell.length_c   1.000
_cell.angle_alpha   90.00
_cell.angle_beta   90.00
_cell.angle_gamma   90.00
#
_symmetry.space_group_name_H-M   'P 1'
#
loop_
_entity.id
_entity.type
_entity.pdbx_description
1 polymer ?
#
loop_
_entity_poly.entity_id
_entity_poly.type
_entity_poly.pdbx_seq_one_letter_code
_entity_poly.pdbx_strand_id
1 'polypeptide(L)'
;EPYRRQRQMCIRDRTIHMNHFAKNKSLPIGVSDFKLATTGYYYVDKTLMIRDFLDKKPMVSLFTRPRRFGKTLNMDMLRVFFEKTNEDTSVYFKDKQIWQCGDYYTKHQGQYPVIFLTFKDVKSMTWEETFQKIRRLISLEFIRHNELETSSVLTAYEKEQYHLLAGDSGDEVDCQMGLQLLSLLLHKHYGRECIIIIDEYDTPIQQGHTCNFYPEIVNFMRNFFSGGLKDNPHLAFGFLTGILRVAKESIFSGMNNLKTYSILDDGYSSYFGFTEKEVKDMLRYYGKDDKYNELSEWYDGYRFGNTEIFNPWSVINYISDNCFPKAFWQSTGSNEIIGEIIQTATPEITKDLYKLLCGEKIAAYIDTGVIYPEVQNNPYSIYSFLLVAGYLKVANIYPQSDGNFMCDVAIPNKEITFVYEKEVLNRTNQNSLAISISQAIFSKDTQKLQSLLEDFMVKSISSIDGANEGFYHGMMLGLCAILGNRYKIRSNRESGLGRFDIQLMPLTKGMPGFIFEFKHTKDEHTDLSALADGALQQIEAKKYDTELRDNGVNSIISIGIAFRGKSAVVRRG
;
A
#
# COMPACT_ATOMS: atom_id res chain seq x y z
N GLU A 1 -58.98 23.43 20.28
CA GLU A 1 -58.92 21.96 20.29
C GLU A 1 -58.33 21.34 18.98
N PRO A 2 -58.52 21.86 17.77
CA PRO A 2 -57.89 21.28 16.59
C PRO A 2 -56.34 21.33 16.60
N TYR A 3 -55.75 22.39 17.15
CA TYR A 3 -54.30 22.56 17.26
C TYR A 3 -53.61 21.63 18.26
N ARG A 4 -54.34 21.18 19.28
CA ARG A 4 -53.80 20.19 20.25
C ARG A 4 -53.78 18.78 19.68
N ARG A 5 -54.76 18.41 18.84
CA ARG A 5 -54.79 17.09 18.16
C ARG A 5 -53.70 16.98 17.07
N GLN A 6 -53.47 18.04 16.31
CA GLN A 6 -52.38 18.07 15.32
C GLN A 6 -50.96 17.98 15.98
N ARG A 7 -50.75 18.64 17.12
CA ARG A 7 -49.48 18.49 17.85
C ARG A 7 -49.30 17.08 18.44
N GLN A 8 -50.34 16.42 18.89
CA GLN A 8 -50.26 15.04 19.38
C GLN A 8 -50.08 14.02 18.24
N MET A 9 -50.63 14.27 17.05
CA MET A 9 -50.36 13.44 15.88
C MET A 9 -48.92 13.59 15.36
N CYS A 10 -48.40 14.81 15.28
CA CYS A 10 -46.98 15.02 14.92
C CYS A 10 -45.98 14.46 15.94
N ILE A 11 -46.35 14.40 17.25
CA ILE A 11 -45.49 13.78 18.28
C ILE A 11 -45.60 12.26 18.20
N ARG A 12 -46.76 11.67 17.90
CA ARG A 12 -46.91 10.23 17.70
C ARG A 12 -46.18 9.73 16.46
N ASP A 13 -46.24 10.45 15.34
CA ASP A 13 -45.49 10.11 14.12
C ASP A 13 -43.99 10.26 14.29
N ARG A 14 -43.52 11.28 15.05
CA ARG A 14 -42.08 11.38 15.39
C ARG A 14 -41.61 10.27 16.34
N THR A 15 -42.46 9.79 17.25
CA THR A 15 -42.11 8.72 18.19
C THR A 15 -42.16 7.35 17.48
N ILE A 16 -43.02 7.15 16.47
CA ILE A 16 -43.05 5.90 15.69
C ILE A 16 -41.88 5.82 14.69
N HIS A 17 -41.38 6.94 14.15
CA HIS A 17 -40.17 6.96 13.33
C HIS A 17 -38.86 6.92 14.14
N MET A 18 -38.89 7.19 15.43
CA MET A 18 -37.68 7.09 16.28
C MET A 18 -37.40 5.68 16.82
N ASN A 19 -38.29 4.70 16.66
CA ASN A 19 -38.10 3.35 17.21
C ASN A 19 -37.61 2.29 16.20
N HIS A 20 -37.11 2.68 15.00
CA HIS A 20 -36.62 1.71 14.01
C HIS A 20 -35.23 2.03 13.42
N PHE A 21 -34.47 2.92 14.03
CA PHE A 21 -33.03 3.05 13.73
C PHE A 21 -32.25 2.63 14.97
N ALA A 22 -32.01 1.34 15.13
CA ALA A 22 -30.81 0.91 15.79
C ALA A 22 -29.68 1.51 14.96
N LYS A 23 -29.07 2.61 15.45
CA LYS A 23 -28.03 3.35 14.73
C LYS A 23 -26.90 2.37 14.47
N ASN A 24 -26.64 2.07 13.20
CA ASN A 24 -25.53 1.20 12.82
C ASN A 24 -24.26 1.65 13.55
N LYS A 25 -23.45 0.71 14.00
CA LYS A 25 -22.13 1.04 14.60
C LYS A 25 -21.33 1.85 13.58
N SER A 26 -20.58 2.83 14.05
CA SER A 26 -19.66 3.60 13.21
C SER A 26 -18.52 2.72 12.69
N LEU A 27 -17.90 3.09 11.57
CA LEU A 27 -16.72 2.42 11.03
C LEU A 27 -15.46 2.87 11.78
N PRO A 28 -14.47 2.00 12.04
CA PRO A 28 -13.28 2.28 12.85
C PRO A 28 -12.20 3.06 12.08
N ILE A 29 -12.55 4.21 11.51
CA ILE A 29 -11.60 5.04 10.74
C ILE A 29 -10.54 5.61 11.68
N GLY A 30 -9.27 5.23 11.46
CA GLY A 30 -8.14 5.68 12.28
C GLY A 30 -8.05 5.04 13.66
N VAL A 31 -8.89 4.07 13.97
CA VAL A 31 -8.88 3.35 15.24
C VAL A 31 -7.87 2.21 15.18
N SER A 32 -6.86 2.25 16.06
CA SER A 32 -5.84 1.21 16.22
C SER A 32 -5.88 0.50 17.58
N ASP A 33 -6.71 0.97 18.50
CA ASP A 33 -6.98 0.35 19.80
C ASP A 33 -8.04 -0.74 19.64
N PHE A 34 -7.70 -1.98 19.98
CA PHE A 34 -8.57 -3.12 19.81
C PHE A 34 -9.80 -3.08 20.75
N LYS A 35 -9.62 -2.62 22.00
CA LYS A 35 -10.71 -2.50 22.97
C LYS A 35 -11.77 -1.52 22.45
N LEU A 36 -11.30 -0.36 21.96
CA LEU A 36 -12.17 0.66 21.39
C LEU A 36 -12.83 0.16 20.10
N ALA A 37 -12.08 -0.50 19.20
CA ALA A 37 -12.61 -1.02 17.95
C ALA A 37 -13.75 -2.03 18.15
N THR A 38 -13.61 -2.94 19.12
CA THR A 38 -14.60 -4.00 19.36
C THR A 38 -15.84 -3.52 20.11
N THR A 39 -15.72 -2.52 20.97
CA THR A 39 -16.84 -2.00 21.78
C THR A 39 -17.63 -0.93 21.06
N GLY A 40 -16.95 0.03 20.41
CA GLY A 40 -17.56 1.24 19.86
C GLY A 40 -17.86 1.20 18.37
N TYR A 41 -17.28 0.26 17.60
CA TYR A 41 -17.30 0.29 16.14
C TYR A 41 -17.72 -1.04 15.53
N TYR A 42 -17.97 -1.03 14.21
CA TYR A 42 -18.14 -2.24 13.42
C TYR A 42 -16.75 -2.89 13.23
N TYR A 43 -16.49 -3.93 13.98
CA TYR A 43 -15.22 -4.65 13.96
C TYR A 43 -15.35 -5.92 13.11
N VAL A 44 -14.45 -6.11 12.14
CA VAL A 44 -14.31 -7.38 11.40
C VAL A 44 -13.43 -8.30 12.20
N ASP A 45 -13.99 -9.42 12.63
CA ASP A 45 -13.32 -10.36 13.56
C ASP A 45 -12.12 -11.07 12.92
N LYS A 46 -10.92 -10.76 13.42
CA LYS A 46 -9.64 -11.39 13.02
C LYS A 46 -9.04 -12.24 14.14
N THR A 47 -9.79 -12.54 15.19
CA THR A 47 -9.26 -13.23 16.38
C THR A 47 -8.81 -14.67 16.13
N LEU A 48 -9.24 -15.32 15.04
CA LEU A 48 -8.71 -16.62 14.65
C LEU A 48 -7.20 -16.59 14.30
N MET A 49 -6.62 -15.41 14.10
CA MET A 49 -5.16 -15.25 14.01
C MET A 49 -4.44 -15.80 15.24
N ILE A 50 -5.05 -15.66 16.42
CA ILE A 50 -4.53 -16.17 17.68
C ILE A 50 -4.50 -17.71 17.67
N ARG A 51 -5.58 -18.35 17.20
CA ARG A 51 -5.65 -19.81 17.05
C ARG A 51 -4.54 -20.31 16.11
N ASP A 52 -4.46 -19.75 14.92
CA ASP A 52 -3.49 -20.19 13.91
C ASP A 52 -2.05 -19.99 14.36
N PHE A 53 -1.82 -18.97 15.21
CA PHE A 53 -0.53 -18.76 15.86
C PHE A 53 -0.25 -19.83 16.91
N LEU A 54 -1.19 -20.09 17.82
CA LEU A 54 -1.02 -21.08 18.90
C LEU A 54 -0.88 -22.50 18.37
N ASP A 55 -1.43 -22.82 17.19
CA ASP A 55 -1.25 -24.10 16.54
C ASP A 55 0.17 -24.29 15.99
N LYS A 56 0.79 -23.25 15.46
CA LYS A 56 2.12 -23.29 14.83
C LYS A 56 3.26 -22.97 15.78
N LYS A 57 3.06 -22.06 16.72
CA LYS A 57 4.01 -21.58 17.74
C LYS A 57 5.43 -21.26 17.21
N PRO A 58 5.59 -20.47 16.17
CA PRO A 58 6.92 -20.00 15.80
C PRO A 58 7.45 -19.08 16.91
N MET A 59 8.74 -19.18 17.23
CA MET A 59 9.33 -18.35 18.30
C MET A 59 9.21 -16.86 17.99
N VAL A 60 9.53 -16.47 16.75
CA VAL A 60 9.40 -15.09 16.29
C VAL A 60 8.69 -15.07 14.94
N SER A 61 7.61 -14.31 14.82
CA SER A 61 6.83 -14.11 13.61
C SER A 61 7.02 -12.70 13.06
N LEU A 62 7.44 -12.57 11.81
CA LEU A 62 7.51 -11.30 11.10
C LEU A 62 6.42 -11.26 10.02
N PHE A 63 5.52 -10.31 10.11
CA PHE A 63 4.46 -10.08 9.13
C PHE A 63 4.80 -8.86 8.28
N THR A 64 5.15 -9.08 7.00
CA THR A 64 5.37 -7.99 6.05
C THR A 64 4.11 -7.80 5.21
N ARG A 65 3.48 -6.64 5.37
CA ARG A 65 2.23 -6.27 4.68
C ARG A 65 2.28 -4.79 4.27
N PRO A 66 1.63 -4.41 3.17
CA PRO A 66 1.55 -3.01 2.78
C PRO A 66 0.94 -2.13 3.88
N ARG A 67 1.04 -0.83 3.73
CA ARG A 67 0.41 0.13 4.65
C ARG A 67 -1.12 0.02 4.59
N ARG A 68 -1.79 0.31 5.73
CA ARG A 68 -3.26 0.36 5.83
C ARG A 68 -3.97 -1.00 5.74
N PHE A 69 -3.25 -2.11 5.93
CA PHE A 69 -3.84 -3.47 5.96
C PHE A 69 -4.11 -4.00 7.38
N GLY A 70 -4.26 -3.12 8.38
CA GLY A 70 -4.69 -3.51 9.73
C GLY A 70 -3.58 -4.09 10.62
N LYS A 71 -2.30 -3.89 10.30
CA LYS A 71 -1.17 -4.42 11.09
C LYS A 71 -1.26 -4.01 12.57
N THR A 72 -1.29 -2.72 12.85
CA THR A 72 -1.31 -2.17 14.21
C THR A 72 -2.49 -2.68 15.04
N LEU A 73 -3.70 -2.73 14.45
CA LEU A 73 -4.88 -3.23 15.14
C LEU A 73 -4.76 -4.72 15.50
N ASN A 74 -4.18 -5.53 14.61
CA ASN A 74 -3.93 -6.94 14.90
C ASN A 74 -2.84 -7.13 15.97
N MET A 75 -1.80 -6.29 15.98
CA MET A 75 -0.79 -6.34 17.04
C MET A 75 -1.37 -5.93 18.39
N ASP A 76 -2.22 -4.93 18.44
CA ASP A 76 -2.92 -4.53 19.66
C ASP A 76 -3.93 -5.60 20.11
N MET A 77 -4.61 -6.28 19.18
CA MET A 77 -5.44 -7.46 19.49
C MET A 77 -4.63 -8.57 20.18
N LEU A 78 -3.44 -8.90 19.66
CA LEU A 78 -2.56 -9.89 20.29
C LEU A 78 -2.12 -9.43 21.67
N ARG A 79 -1.74 -8.15 21.83
CA ARG A 79 -1.40 -7.57 23.13
C ARG A 79 -2.56 -7.73 24.12
N VAL A 80 -3.76 -7.24 23.78
CA VAL A 80 -4.94 -7.29 24.66
C VAL A 80 -5.34 -8.74 25.01
N PHE A 81 -5.11 -9.69 24.09
CA PHE A 81 -5.40 -11.10 24.38
C PHE A 81 -4.41 -11.71 25.35
N PHE A 82 -3.11 -11.55 25.12
CA PHE A 82 -2.10 -12.27 25.89
C PHE A 82 -1.72 -11.57 27.21
N GLU A 83 -1.82 -10.23 27.25
CA GLU A 83 -1.27 -9.42 28.33
C GLU A 83 -1.98 -9.67 29.65
N LYS A 84 -1.16 -9.98 30.67
CA LYS A 84 -1.61 -10.08 32.05
C LYS A 84 -1.77 -8.67 32.62
N THR A 85 -3.00 -8.30 32.97
CA THR A 85 -3.37 -7.02 33.55
C THR A 85 -4.32 -7.20 34.72
N ASN A 86 -4.57 -6.14 35.49
CA ASN A 86 -5.59 -6.13 36.53
C ASN A 86 -7.03 -6.04 35.98
N GLU A 87 -7.19 -5.71 34.70
CA GLU A 87 -8.46 -5.64 33.98
C GLU A 87 -8.81 -7.02 33.41
N ASP A 88 -10.07 -7.45 33.52
CA ASP A 88 -10.56 -8.63 32.81
C ASP A 88 -10.73 -8.31 31.30
N THR A 89 -9.68 -8.50 30.52
CA THR A 89 -9.69 -8.27 29.08
C THR A 89 -10.41 -9.38 28.31
N SER A 90 -10.83 -10.47 28.94
CA SER A 90 -11.60 -11.55 28.30
C SER A 90 -12.93 -11.06 27.73
N VAL A 91 -13.48 -10.00 28.32
CA VAL A 91 -14.75 -9.39 27.89
C VAL A 91 -14.74 -8.94 26.42
N TYR A 92 -13.57 -8.60 25.87
CA TYR A 92 -13.42 -8.18 24.48
C TYR A 92 -13.37 -9.35 23.48
N PHE A 93 -13.27 -10.60 23.99
CA PHE A 93 -13.12 -11.81 23.18
C PHE A 93 -14.27 -12.81 23.31
N LYS A 94 -15.11 -12.71 24.33
CA LYS A 94 -16.19 -13.69 24.63
C LYS A 94 -17.20 -13.83 23.50
N ASP A 95 -17.43 -12.79 22.70
CA ASP A 95 -18.31 -12.78 21.54
C ASP A 95 -17.58 -13.02 20.22
N LYS A 96 -16.26 -13.27 20.24
CA LYS A 96 -15.40 -13.45 19.05
C LYS A 96 -15.15 -14.93 18.77
N GLN A 97 -14.71 -15.19 17.52
CA GLN A 97 -14.49 -16.55 17.02
C GLN A 97 -13.45 -17.33 17.83
N ILE A 98 -12.42 -16.66 18.33
CA ILE A 98 -11.37 -17.32 19.15
C ILE A 98 -11.98 -17.98 20.41
N TRP A 99 -13.00 -17.38 21.01
CA TRP A 99 -13.62 -17.93 22.21
C TRP A 99 -14.38 -19.23 21.94
N GLN A 100 -14.88 -19.39 20.71
CA GLN A 100 -15.58 -20.59 20.26
C GLN A 100 -14.63 -21.76 19.95
N CYS A 101 -13.31 -21.50 19.87
CA CYS A 101 -12.29 -22.51 19.60
C CYS A 101 -11.98 -23.42 20.81
N GLY A 102 -12.46 -23.07 22.01
CA GLY A 102 -12.35 -23.88 23.23
C GLY A 102 -11.16 -23.54 24.12
N ASP A 103 -11.11 -24.26 25.26
CA ASP A 103 -10.23 -23.94 26.40
C ASP A 103 -8.74 -24.04 26.09
N TYR A 104 -8.36 -24.86 25.09
CA TYR A 104 -6.96 -24.96 24.69
C TYR A 104 -6.38 -23.60 24.29
N TYR A 105 -7.17 -22.76 23.67
CA TYR A 105 -6.76 -21.41 23.24
C TYR A 105 -7.05 -20.35 24.29
N THR A 106 -8.25 -20.38 24.90
CA THR A 106 -8.68 -19.34 25.84
C THR A 106 -7.88 -19.33 27.15
N LYS A 107 -7.26 -20.47 27.54
CA LYS A 107 -6.34 -20.54 28.70
C LYS A 107 -5.10 -19.66 28.58
N HIS A 108 -4.75 -19.20 27.37
CA HIS A 108 -3.63 -18.28 27.12
C HIS A 108 -3.99 -16.81 27.33
N GLN A 109 -5.31 -16.50 27.42
CA GLN A 109 -5.79 -15.14 27.58
C GLN A 109 -5.38 -14.57 28.94
N GLY A 110 -4.77 -13.36 28.91
CA GLY A 110 -4.35 -12.65 30.14
C GLY A 110 -3.24 -13.34 30.94
N GLN A 111 -2.38 -14.14 30.28
CA GLN A 111 -1.42 -14.99 30.98
C GLN A 111 0.03 -14.57 30.87
N TYR A 112 0.40 -13.63 30.01
CA TYR A 112 1.79 -13.31 29.70
C TYR A 112 2.12 -11.86 30.04
N PRO A 113 3.31 -11.55 30.55
CA PRO A 113 3.81 -10.19 30.47
C PRO A 113 4.09 -9.87 28.98
N VAL A 114 3.69 -8.67 28.54
CA VAL A 114 3.82 -8.25 27.13
C VAL A 114 4.59 -6.95 27.04
N ILE A 115 5.65 -6.94 26.24
CA ILE A 115 6.40 -5.74 25.83
C ILE A 115 5.82 -5.31 24.49
N PHE A 116 5.34 -4.06 24.39
CA PHE A 116 4.69 -3.54 23.18
C PHE A 116 5.33 -2.23 22.74
N LEU A 117 6.00 -2.24 21.58
CA LEU A 117 6.62 -1.07 21.00
C LEU A 117 6.06 -0.79 19.60
N THR A 118 5.79 0.47 19.28
CA THR A 118 5.46 0.90 17.92
C THR A 118 6.40 2.01 17.46
N PHE A 119 7.06 1.81 16.34
CA PHE A 119 8.02 2.76 15.77
C PHE A 119 7.38 3.72 14.76
N LYS A 120 6.03 3.73 14.62
CA LYS A 120 5.30 4.51 13.60
C LYS A 120 5.64 6.01 13.58
N ASP A 121 5.96 6.59 14.74
CA ASP A 121 6.24 8.02 14.92
C ASP A 121 7.74 8.32 15.08
N VAL A 122 8.60 7.32 14.95
CA VAL A 122 10.06 7.48 14.99
C VAL A 122 10.57 7.93 13.62
N LYS A 123 10.36 9.22 13.35
CA LYS A 123 10.75 9.90 12.10
C LYS A 123 11.43 11.20 12.47
N SER A 124 12.70 11.35 12.08
CA SER A 124 13.50 12.55 12.32
C SER A 124 14.53 12.72 11.20
N MET A 125 15.12 13.90 11.12
CA MET A 125 16.08 14.23 10.05
C MET A 125 17.50 13.79 10.36
N THR A 126 17.82 13.54 11.66
CA THR A 126 19.16 13.15 12.11
C THR A 126 19.12 11.89 12.97
N TRP A 127 20.28 11.23 13.11
CA TRP A 127 20.43 10.08 14.01
C TRP A 127 20.17 10.47 15.47
N GLU A 128 20.71 11.58 15.92
CA GLU A 128 20.60 12.05 17.30
C GLU A 128 19.14 12.22 17.72
N GLU A 129 18.34 12.91 16.89
CA GLU A 129 16.90 13.07 17.15
C GLU A 129 16.16 11.74 17.09
N THR A 130 16.51 10.86 16.15
CA THR A 130 15.92 9.53 16.01
C THR A 130 16.22 8.69 17.24
N PHE A 131 17.47 8.68 17.72
CA PHE A 131 17.86 7.96 18.92
C PHE A 131 17.15 8.50 20.17
N GLN A 132 17.03 9.82 20.32
CA GLN A 132 16.26 10.41 21.43
C GLN A 132 14.81 9.92 21.45
N LYS A 133 14.14 9.83 20.29
CA LYS A 133 12.79 9.27 20.20
C LYS A 133 12.75 7.79 20.57
N ILE A 134 13.71 7.00 20.09
CA ILE A 134 13.81 5.57 20.43
C ILE A 134 14.02 5.40 21.92
N ARG A 135 14.95 6.13 22.52
CA ARG A 135 15.22 6.10 23.96
C ARG A 135 13.96 6.46 24.76
N ARG A 136 13.25 7.51 24.34
CA ARG A 136 11.98 7.89 24.98
C ARG A 136 10.91 6.82 24.83
N LEU A 137 10.82 6.16 23.67
CA LEU A 137 9.89 5.04 23.47
C LEU A 137 10.19 3.87 24.41
N ILE A 138 11.45 3.51 24.57
CA ILE A 138 11.91 2.48 25.52
C ILE A 138 11.57 2.90 26.96
N SER A 139 11.89 4.12 27.35
CA SER A 139 11.58 4.66 28.67
C SER A 139 10.08 4.55 29.01
N LEU A 140 9.20 4.94 28.07
CA LEU A 140 7.75 4.83 28.26
C LEU A 140 7.29 3.38 28.41
N GLU A 141 7.93 2.43 27.74
CA GLU A 141 7.60 1.02 27.91
C GLU A 141 8.07 0.48 29.27
N PHE A 142 9.23 0.90 29.77
CA PHE A 142 9.64 0.59 31.15
C PHE A 142 8.68 1.19 32.17
N ILE A 143 8.25 2.45 32.00
CA ILE A 143 7.26 3.10 32.87
C ILE A 143 5.91 2.38 32.84
N ARG A 144 5.51 1.85 31.68
CA ARG A 144 4.27 1.06 31.55
C ARG A 144 4.27 -0.17 32.48
N HIS A 145 5.45 -0.71 32.76
CA HIS A 145 5.69 -1.82 33.69
C HIS A 145 6.17 -1.34 35.05
N ASN A 146 5.49 -0.33 35.62
CA ASN A 146 5.86 0.26 36.94
C ASN A 146 5.70 -0.71 38.12
N GLU A 147 5.03 -1.83 37.95
CA GLU A 147 4.97 -2.91 38.93
C GLU A 147 6.36 -3.47 39.28
N LEU A 148 7.33 -3.34 38.39
CA LEU A 148 8.72 -3.76 38.61
C LEU A 148 9.42 -2.92 39.69
N GLU A 149 9.03 -1.66 39.87
CA GLU A 149 9.62 -0.77 40.89
C GLU A 149 9.48 -1.33 42.30
N THR A 150 8.31 -1.89 42.59
CA THR A 150 7.98 -2.46 43.90
C THR A 150 8.22 -3.96 44.00
N SER A 151 8.76 -4.59 42.95
CA SER A 151 8.97 -6.04 42.90
C SER A 151 9.93 -6.51 43.98
N SER A 152 9.52 -7.52 44.77
CA SER A 152 10.33 -8.10 45.83
C SER A 152 11.34 -9.14 45.35
N VAL A 153 11.22 -9.60 44.09
CA VAL A 153 12.09 -10.63 43.49
C VAL A 153 13.27 -10.05 42.72
N LEU A 154 13.26 -8.74 42.48
CA LEU A 154 14.36 -8.05 41.79
C LEU A 154 15.43 -7.62 42.78
N THR A 155 16.70 -7.78 42.39
CA THR A 155 17.86 -7.31 43.15
C THR A 155 17.96 -5.77 43.09
N ALA A 156 18.73 -5.19 44.01
CA ALA A 156 18.97 -3.74 44.00
C ALA A 156 19.60 -3.26 42.68
N TYR A 157 20.54 -4.01 42.11
CA TYR A 157 21.16 -3.72 40.84
C TYR A 157 20.15 -3.73 39.69
N GLU A 158 19.26 -4.73 39.63
CA GLU A 158 18.23 -4.81 38.60
C GLU A 158 17.24 -3.65 38.66
N LYS A 159 16.90 -3.19 39.87
CA LYS A 159 16.07 -1.99 40.07
C LYS A 159 16.80 -0.72 39.60
N GLU A 160 18.10 -0.61 39.85
CA GLU A 160 18.91 0.51 39.37
C GLU A 160 18.90 0.55 37.82
N GLN A 161 19.08 -0.59 37.17
CA GLN A 161 19.01 -0.68 35.71
C GLN A 161 17.59 -0.36 35.17
N TYR A 162 16.54 -0.79 35.87
CA TYR A 162 15.17 -0.41 35.55
C TYR A 162 15.00 1.12 35.62
N HIS A 163 15.44 1.76 36.73
CA HIS A 163 15.32 3.21 36.89
C HIS A 163 16.12 4.02 35.88
N LEU A 164 17.28 3.52 35.45
CA LEU A 164 18.09 4.15 34.44
C LEU A 164 17.31 4.29 33.12
N LEU A 165 16.69 3.21 32.64
CA LEU A 165 15.94 3.23 31.38
C LEU A 165 14.55 3.87 31.54
N ALA A 166 13.85 3.64 32.65
CA ALA A 166 12.58 4.32 32.94
C ALA A 166 12.77 5.85 33.05
N GLY A 167 13.93 6.30 33.59
CA GLY A 167 14.27 7.71 33.75
C GLY A 167 14.75 8.41 32.47
N ASP A 168 14.70 7.75 31.30
CA ASP A 168 15.18 8.30 30.02
C ASP A 168 16.66 8.73 30.04
N SER A 169 17.48 8.02 30.84
CA SER A 169 18.89 8.38 31.10
C SER A 169 19.89 7.36 30.55
N GLY A 170 19.44 6.26 29.96
CA GLY A 170 20.28 5.24 29.35
C GLY A 170 21.02 5.76 28.11
N ASP A 171 22.25 5.32 27.93
CA ASP A 171 23.00 5.56 26.70
C ASP A 171 22.54 4.65 25.55
N GLU A 172 23.25 4.70 24.40
CA GLU A 172 22.89 3.89 23.23
C GLU A 172 23.02 2.38 23.51
N VAL A 173 24.03 1.97 24.28
CA VAL A 173 24.26 0.56 24.62
C VAL A 173 23.18 0.07 25.59
N ASP A 174 22.84 0.86 26.60
CA ASP A 174 21.75 0.55 27.54
C ASP A 174 20.42 0.35 26.79
N CYS A 175 20.14 1.24 25.84
CA CYS A 175 18.94 1.15 25.01
C CYS A 175 18.96 -0.08 24.08
N GLN A 176 20.10 -0.44 23.50
CA GLN A 176 20.25 -1.67 22.69
C GLN A 176 19.97 -2.93 23.52
N MET A 177 20.30 -2.93 24.81
CA MET A 177 20.03 -4.03 25.73
C MET A 177 18.62 -3.98 26.37
N GLY A 178 17.86 -2.91 26.11
CA GLY A 178 16.59 -2.61 26.80
C GLY A 178 15.54 -3.72 26.70
N LEU A 179 15.35 -4.34 25.50
CA LEU A 179 14.41 -5.46 25.33
C LEU A 179 14.82 -6.69 26.17
N GLN A 180 16.09 -7.03 26.16
CA GLN A 180 16.62 -8.16 26.94
C GLN A 180 16.45 -7.92 28.43
N LEU A 181 16.80 -6.74 28.89
CA LEU A 181 16.66 -6.37 30.31
C LEU A 181 15.18 -6.40 30.74
N LEU A 182 14.29 -5.73 29.99
CA LEU A 182 12.87 -5.68 30.37
C LEU A 182 12.24 -7.09 30.40
N SER A 183 12.56 -7.93 29.41
CA SER A 183 12.08 -9.32 29.39
C SER A 183 12.60 -10.16 30.58
N LEU A 184 13.86 -9.97 30.98
CA LEU A 184 14.42 -10.59 32.18
C LEU A 184 13.66 -10.16 33.43
N LEU A 185 13.46 -8.85 33.62
CA LEU A 185 12.81 -8.31 34.82
C LEU A 185 11.36 -8.78 34.93
N LEU A 186 10.62 -8.75 33.83
CA LEU A 186 9.24 -9.21 33.75
C LEU A 186 9.14 -10.73 33.99
N HIS A 187 10.03 -11.53 33.38
CA HIS A 187 10.05 -12.97 33.59
C HIS A 187 10.28 -13.29 35.08
N LYS A 188 11.21 -12.62 35.74
CA LYS A 188 11.44 -12.79 37.20
C LYS A 188 10.23 -12.40 38.04
N HIS A 189 9.59 -11.25 37.70
CA HIS A 189 8.46 -10.74 38.45
C HIS A 189 7.23 -11.63 38.34
N TYR A 190 6.89 -12.08 37.13
CA TYR A 190 5.67 -12.84 36.85
C TYR A 190 5.88 -14.38 36.90
N GLY A 191 7.14 -14.87 36.92
CA GLY A 191 7.47 -16.29 36.84
C GLY A 191 7.11 -16.91 35.49
N ARG A 192 7.03 -16.10 34.42
CA ARG A 192 6.63 -16.51 33.08
C ARG A 192 7.32 -15.69 32.01
N GLU A 193 7.74 -16.37 30.92
CA GLU A 193 8.38 -15.71 29.78
C GLU A 193 7.47 -14.66 29.16
N CYS A 194 8.10 -13.63 28.55
CA CYS A 194 7.43 -12.49 27.95
C CYS A 194 7.02 -12.73 26.50
N ILE A 195 6.01 -12.03 26.06
CA ILE A 195 5.74 -11.81 24.63
C ILE A 195 6.27 -10.42 24.25
N ILE A 196 7.02 -10.34 23.15
CA ILE A 196 7.53 -9.07 22.60
C ILE A 196 6.79 -8.78 21.29
N ILE A 197 6.11 -7.64 21.23
CA ILE A 197 5.36 -7.18 20.05
C ILE A 197 5.95 -5.87 19.56
N ILE A 198 6.40 -5.83 18.32
CA ILE A 198 7.04 -4.65 17.70
C ILE A 198 6.30 -4.30 16.41
N ASP A 199 5.64 -3.15 16.41
CA ASP A 199 4.88 -2.66 15.25
C ASP A 199 5.69 -1.63 14.46
N GLU A 200 5.61 -1.70 13.12
CA GLU A 200 6.29 -0.82 12.16
C GLU A 200 7.81 -0.69 12.41
N TYR A 201 8.49 -1.83 12.64
CA TYR A 201 9.92 -1.88 12.98
C TYR A 201 10.82 -1.25 11.93
N ASP A 202 10.39 -1.22 10.67
CA ASP A 202 11.14 -0.71 9.51
C ASP A 202 10.98 0.80 9.27
N THR A 203 10.09 1.47 9.98
CA THR A 203 9.87 2.92 9.85
C THR A 203 11.12 3.75 10.12
N PRO A 204 11.87 3.58 11.24
CA PRO A 204 13.10 4.33 11.47
C PRO A 204 14.23 3.94 10.51
N ILE A 205 14.24 2.71 10.00
CA ILE A 205 15.22 2.24 9.01
C ILE A 205 14.98 2.94 7.66
N GLN A 206 13.73 3.04 7.24
CA GLN A 206 13.34 3.83 6.06
C GLN A 206 13.79 5.29 6.21
N GLN A 207 13.54 5.89 7.37
CA GLN A 207 13.92 7.27 7.65
C GLN A 207 15.44 7.45 7.59
N GLY A 208 16.21 6.52 8.15
CA GLY A 208 17.68 6.52 8.08
C GLY A 208 18.19 6.50 6.64
N HIS A 209 17.56 5.75 5.76
CA HIS A 209 17.89 5.74 4.33
C HIS A 209 17.61 7.09 3.67
N THR A 210 16.42 7.66 3.91
CA THR A 210 16.01 8.94 3.30
C THR A 210 16.86 10.12 3.81
N CYS A 211 17.32 10.08 5.07
CA CYS A 211 18.03 11.18 5.74
C CYS A 211 19.53 10.91 5.96
N ASN A 212 20.11 9.90 5.33
CA ASN A 212 21.53 9.57 5.32
C ASN A 212 22.17 9.19 6.68
N PHE A 213 21.41 8.54 7.58
CA PHE A 213 21.91 7.90 8.81
C PHE A 213 21.56 6.41 8.87
N TYR A 214 21.56 5.77 7.70
CA TYR A 214 21.20 4.36 7.54
C TYR A 214 22.13 3.38 8.29
N PRO A 215 23.48 3.55 8.28
CA PRO A 215 24.37 2.66 9.02
C PRO A 215 24.14 2.68 10.54
N GLU A 216 23.88 3.85 11.10
CA GLU A 216 23.64 4.05 12.54
C GLU A 216 22.37 3.33 12.98
N ILE A 217 21.24 3.59 12.28
CA ILE A 217 19.97 2.96 12.63
C ILE A 217 19.99 1.45 12.44
N VAL A 218 20.63 0.94 11.38
CA VAL A 218 20.75 -0.50 11.13
C VAL A 218 21.57 -1.18 12.23
N ASN A 219 22.69 -0.56 12.65
CA ASN A 219 23.52 -1.06 13.75
C ASN A 219 22.75 -1.10 15.08
N PHE A 220 22.03 -0.02 15.40
CA PHE A 220 21.19 0.03 16.60
C PHE A 220 20.13 -1.06 16.60
N MET A 221 19.33 -1.16 15.53
CA MET A 221 18.20 -2.10 15.43
C MET A 221 18.69 -3.57 15.45
N ARG A 222 19.84 -3.86 14.84
CA ARG A 222 20.45 -5.20 14.88
C ARG A 222 20.70 -5.64 16.32
N ASN A 223 21.37 -4.80 17.12
CA ASN A 223 21.70 -5.11 18.50
C ASN A 223 20.45 -5.20 19.36
N PHE A 224 19.53 -4.25 19.19
CA PHE A 224 18.27 -4.18 19.92
C PHE A 224 17.39 -5.44 19.72
N PHE A 225 17.22 -5.88 18.46
CA PHE A 225 16.45 -7.09 18.18
C PHE A 225 17.20 -8.37 18.53
N SER A 226 18.52 -8.40 18.34
CA SER A 226 19.30 -9.57 18.72
C SER A 226 19.19 -9.83 20.23
N GLY A 227 19.31 -8.81 21.07
CA GLY A 227 19.19 -8.95 22.52
C GLY A 227 17.81 -9.43 22.96
N GLY A 228 16.74 -8.89 22.33
CA GLY A 228 15.35 -9.21 22.73
C GLY A 228 14.80 -10.51 22.15
N LEU A 229 15.21 -10.89 20.94
CA LEU A 229 14.53 -11.93 20.16
C LEU A 229 15.39 -13.16 19.87
N LYS A 230 16.74 -13.02 19.83
CA LYS A 230 17.63 -14.13 19.53
C LYS A 230 18.09 -14.77 20.83
N ASP A 231 17.93 -16.10 20.93
CA ASP A 231 18.41 -16.91 22.06
C ASP A 231 18.09 -16.31 23.44
N ASN A 232 17.00 -15.53 23.55
CA ASN A 232 16.55 -14.91 24.79
C ASN A 232 15.75 -15.92 25.62
N PRO A 233 16.26 -16.40 26.79
CA PRO A 233 15.57 -17.39 27.60
C PRO A 233 14.32 -16.84 28.31
N HIS A 234 14.06 -15.54 28.19
CA HIS A 234 12.92 -14.86 28.78
C HIS A 234 11.81 -14.59 27.77
N LEU A 235 12.00 -15.00 26.50
CA LEU A 235 11.06 -14.82 25.41
C LEU A 235 10.16 -16.04 25.25
N ALA A 236 8.85 -15.88 25.41
CA ALA A 236 7.86 -16.86 25.02
C ALA A 236 7.62 -16.82 23.50
N PHE A 237 7.27 -15.64 22.98
CA PHE A 237 7.00 -15.40 21.56
C PHE A 237 7.36 -13.96 21.17
N GLY A 238 7.74 -13.78 19.89
CA GLY A 238 7.96 -12.47 19.28
C GLY A 238 7.02 -12.24 18.10
N PHE A 239 6.49 -11.01 17.97
CA PHE A 239 5.69 -10.57 16.84
C PHE A 239 6.24 -9.26 16.31
N LEU A 240 6.56 -9.20 15.03
CA LEU A 240 7.02 -8.00 14.35
C LEU A 240 6.14 -7.70 13.14
N THR A 241 5.90 -6.42 12.88
CA THR A 241 5.27 -5.97 11.64
C THR A 241 6.07 -4.88 10.97
N GLY A 242 6.05 -4.91 9.64
CA GLY A 242 6.67 -3.91 8.77
C GLY A 242 6.12 -3.99 7.34
N ILE A 243 6.69 -3.21 6.45
CA ILE A 243 6.45 -3.29 5.01
C ILE A 243 7.51 -4.19 4.37
N LEU A 244 8.79 -3.93 4.68
CA LEU A 244 9.93 -4.67 4.14
C LEU A 244 10.43 -5.72 5.12
N ARG A 245 11.05 -6.76 4.59
CA ARG A 245 11.71 -7.78 5.41
C ARG A 245 13.04 -7.29 6.00
N VAL A 246 13.73 -6.36 5.38
CA VAL A 246 15.07 -5.82 5.73
C VAL A 246 16.08 -6.91 6.14
N ALA A 247 15.95 -8.11 5.54
CA ALA A 247 16.72 -9.28 5.95
C ALA A 247 18.19 -9.23 5.48
N LYS A 248 18.45 -8.60 4.33
CA LYS A 248 19.80 -8.50 3.76
C LYS A 248 20.72 -7.54 4.53
N GLU A 249 20.14 -6.62 5.32
CA GLU A 249 20.90 -5.66 6.15
C GLU A 249 21.50 -6.27 7.43
N SER A 250 21.49 -7.59 7.54
CA SER A 250 21.99 -8.29 8.75
C SER A 250 21.22 -7.96 10.05
N ILE A 251 20.12 -7.18 10.01
CA ILE A 251 19.32 -6.88 11.21
C ILE A 251 18.80 -8.17 11.85
N PHE A 252 18.40 -9.12 11.03
CA PHE A 252 17.99 -10.45 11.49
C PHE A 252 19.05 -11.52 11.20
N SER A 253 20.32 -11.14 10.92
CA SER A 253 21.37 -12.10 10.65
C SER A 253 21.65 -12.96 11.88
N GLY A 254 21.67 -14.27 11.67
CA GLY A 254 21.85 -15.23 12.75
C GLY A 254 20.62 -15.48 13.63
N MET A 255 19.45 -14.90 13.33
CA MET A 255 18.19 -15.26 13.99
C MET A 255 17.57 -16.47 13.27
N ASN A 256 17.90 -17.67 13.73
CA ASN A 256 17.36 -18.93 13.17
C ASN A 256 15.91 -19.19 13.59
N ASN A 257 15.41 -18.44 14.56
CA ASN A 257 14.09 -18.57 15.14
C ASN A 257 13.03 -17.64 14.53
N LEU A 258 13.38 -16.87 13.49
CA LEU A 258 12.48 -15.94 12.81
C LEU A 258 11.73 -16.63 11.65
N LYS A 259 10.41 -16.64 11.71
CA LYS A 259 9.53 -17.04 10.60
C LYS A 259 8.91 -15.80 9.96
N THR A 260 9.22 -15.56 8.69
CA THR A 260 8.63 -14.47 7.92
C THR A 260 7.37 -14.94 7.19
N TYR A 261 6.37 -14.08 7.16
CA TYR A 261 5.13 -14.23 6.40
C TYR A 261 4.96 -13.00 5.50
N SER A 262 5.36 -13.16 4.24
CA SER A 262 5.28 -12.11 3.21
C SER A 262 3.92 -12.09 2.50
N ILE A 263 3.75 -11.18 1.56
CA ILE A 263 2.56 -11.12 0.70
C ILE A 263 2.45 -12.30 -0.27
N LEU A 264 3.53 -13.05 -0.49
CA LEU A 264 3.53 -14.25 -1.35
C LEU A 264 3.16 -15.52 -0.58
N ASP A 265 3.11 -15.46 0.76
CA ASP A 265 2.82 -16.61 1.62
C ASP A 265 1.32 -16.73 1.92
N ASP A 266 0.80 -17.97 1.92
CA ASP A 266 -0.59 -18.25 2.30
C ASP A 266 -0.85 -18.05 3.80
N GLY A 267 0.19 -18.20 4.62
CA GLY A 267 0.07 -18.07 6.07
C GLY A 267 -0.38 -16.67 6.50
N TYR A 268 -1.46 -16.61 7.27
CA TYR A 268 -2.04 -15.36 7.78
C TYR A 268 -2.55 -14.38 6.72
N SER A 269 -2.74 -14.83 5.48
CA SER A 269 -3.16 -13.99 4.35
C SER A 269 -4.50 -13.28 4.60
N SER A 270 -5.48 -13.95 5.20
CA SER A 270 -6.84 -13.42 5.45
C SER A 270 -6.97 -12.50 6.66
N TYR A 271 -5.93 -12.41 7.52
CA TYR A 271 -6.01 -11.58 8.74
C TYR A 271 -5.60 -10.13 8.49
N PHE A 272 -4.81 -9.88 7.46
CA PHE A 272 -4.38 -8.53 7.07
C PHE A 272 -5.14 -8.05 5.84
N GLY A 273 -6.16 -7.21 6.05
CA GLY A 273 -7.09 -6.79 5.03
C GLY A 273 -8.47 -7.41 5.17
N PHE A 274 -9.37 -7.14 4.23
CA PHE A 274 -10.71 -7.72 4.20
C PHE A 274 -10.84 -8.72 3.07
N THR A 275 -11.43 -9.87 3.35
CA THR A 275 -11.85 -10.85 2.34
C THR A 275 -13.14 -10.40 1.65
N GLU A 276 -13.43 -10.96 0.49
CA GLU A 276 -14.67 -10.71 -0.25
C GLU A 276 -15.93 -10.89 0.62
N LYS A 277 -15.96 -11.98 1.39
CA LYS A 277 -17.08 -12.27 2.30
C LYS A 277 -17.26 -11.17 3.34
N GLU A 278 -16.19 -10.72 3.98
CA GLU A 278 -16.23 -9.68 5.00
C GLU A 278 -16.71 -8.34 4.43
N VAL A 279 -16.28 -8.00 3.21
CA VAL A 279 -16.73 -6.80 2.50
C VAL A 279 -18.23 -6.88 2.19
N LYS A 280 -18.71 -8.01 1.66
CA LYS A 280 -20.14 -8.23 1.39
C LYS A 280 -20.98 -8.18 2.67
N ASP A 281 -20.51 -8.77 3.75
CA ASP A 281 -21.20 -8.74 5.05
C ASP A 281 -21.24 -7.31 5.62
N MET A 282 -20.16 -6.53 5.46
CA MET A 282 -20.11 -5.11 5.84
C MET A 282 -21.10 -4.27 5.02
N LEU A 283 -21.10 -4.40 3.69
CA LEU A 283 -22.05 -3.69 2.82
C LEU A 283 -23.51 -4.01 3.19
N ARG A 284 -23.81 -5.28 3.45
CA ARG A 284 -25.14 -5.72 3.90
C ARG A 284 -25.55 -5.07 5.23
N TYR A 285 -24.62 -5.01 6.19
CA TYR A 285 -24.86 -4.37 7.49
C TYR A 285 -25.23 -2.90 7.35
N TYR A 286 -24.62 -2.18 6.38
CA TYR A 286 -24.93 -0.77 6.10
C TYR A 286 -26.04 -0.57 5.06
N GLY A 287 -26.68 -1.62 4.54
CA GLY A 287 -27.72 -1.55 3.52
C GLY A 287 -27.24 -1.01 2.18
N LYS A 288 -26.02 -1.43 1.76
CA LYS A 288 -25.33 -0.99 0.55
C LYS A 288 -24.91 -2.16 -0.36
N ASP A 289 -25.69 -3.25 -0.35
CA ASP A 289 -25.37 -4.47 -1.13
C ASP A 289 -25.18 -4.20 -2.62
N ASP A 290 -25.91 -3.23 -3.18
CA ASP A 290 -25.86 -2.81 -4.58
C ASP A 290 -24.51 -2.18 -4.96
N LYS A 291 -23.70 -1.78 -3.98
CA LYS A 291 -22.42 -1.09 -4.17
C LYS A 291 -21.21 -2.00 -4.32
N TYR A 292 -21.37 -3.31 -4.21
CA TYR A 292 -20.26 -4.26 -4.23
C TYR A 292 -19.44 -4.17 -5.53
N ASN A 293 -20.07 -4.12 -6.69
CA ASN A 293 -19.36 -4.07 -7.98
C ASN A 293 -18.50 -2.80 -8.13
N GLU A 294 -19.07 -1.64 -7.73
CA GLU A 294 -18.32 -0.37 -7.75
C GLU A 294 -17.16 -0.40 -6.76
N LEU A 295 -17.39 -0.90 -5.54
CA LEU A 295 -16.35 -1.05 -4.51
C LEU A 295 -15.23 -1.98 -4.98
N SER A 296 -15.58 -3.12 -5.60
CA SER A 296 -14.61 -4.07 -6.11
C SER A 296 -13.75 -3.47 -7.24
N GLU A 297 -14.36 -2.76 -8.20
CA GLU A 297 -13.62 -2.08 -9.27
C GLU A 297 -12.55 -1.11 -8.71
N TRP A 298 -12.87 -0.41 -7.63
CA TRP A 298 -12.02 0.61 -7.07
C TRP A 298 -10.96 0.10 -6.09
N TYR A 299 -11.26 -0.92 -5.25
CA TYR A 299 -10.45 -1.24 -4.06
C TYR A 299 -10.07 -2.71 -3.92
N ASP A 300 -10.56 -3.58 -4.81
CA ASP A 300 -10.17 -4.97 -4.87
C ASP A 300 -8.81 -5.16 -5.56
N GLY A 301 -8.36 -6.40 -5.63
CA GLY A 301 -7.27 -6.81 -6.49
C GLY A 301 -5.95 -7.01 -5.80
N TYR A 302 -5.83 -6.82 -4.50
CA TYR A 302 -4.67 -7.33 -3.76
C TYR A 302 -4.76 -8.83 -3.60
N ARG A 303 -3.61 -9.49 -3.60
CA ARG A 303 -3.52 -10.93 -3.41
C ARG A 303 -2.39 -11.24 -2.43
N PHE A 304 -2.74 -11.90 -1.31
CA PHE A 304 -1.76 -12.41 -0.35
C PHE A 304 -1.79 -13.93 -0.39
N GLY A 305 -0.69 -14.56 -0.82
CA GLY A 305 -0.68 -15.95 -1.19
C GLY A 305 -1.77 -16.26 -2.21
N ASN A 306 -2.70 -17.16 -1.87
CA ASN A 306 -3.85 -17.50 -2.69
C ASN A 306 -5.16 -16.77 -2.34
N THR A 307 -5.12 -15.81 -1.39
CA THR A 307 -6.30 -15.10 -0.90
C THR A 307 -6.42 -13.72 -1.55
N GLU A 308 -7.57 -13.41 -2.14
CA GLU A 308 -7.92 -12.06 -2.60
C GLU A 308 -8.29 -11.19 -1.40
N ILE A 309 -7.74 -9.98 -1.37
CA ILE A 309 -7.82 -9.08 -0.22
C ILE A 309 -8.11 -7.65 -0.67
N PHE A 310 -9.07 -7.03 -0.01
CA PHE A 310 -9.37 -5.60 -0.13
C PHE A 310 -8.57 -4.79 0.88
N ASN A 311 -8.20 -3.56 0.49
CA ASN A 311 -7.59 -2.62 1.42
C ASN A 311 -8.63 -2.12 2.45
N PRO A 312 -8.45 -2.38 3.75
CA PRO A 312 -9.43 -1.99 4.77
C PRO A 312 -9.66 -0.50 4.85
N TRP A 313 -8.59 0.30 4.73
CA TRP A 313 -8.68 1.76 4.81
C TRP A 313 -9.58 2.33 3.71
N SER A 314 -9.41 1.87 2.48
CA SER A 314 -10.18 2.35 1.34
C SER A 314 -11.64 1.91 1.43
N VAL A 315 -11.88 0.65 1.82
CA VAL A 315 -13.24 0.10 1.98
C VAL A 315 -14.02 0.84 3.06
N ILE A 316 -13.44 1.04 4.26
CA ILE A 316 -14.18 1.70 5.35
C ILE A 316 -14.42 3.19 5.05
N ASN A 317 -13.48 3.87 4.40
CA ASN A 317 -13.67 5.26 4.00
C ASN A 317 -14.74 5.40 2.90
N TYR A 318 -14.74 4.50 1.90
CA TYR A 318 -15.75 4.48 0.86
C TYR A 318 -17.17 4.34 1.44
N ILE A 319 -17.38 3.36 2.33
CA ILE A 319 -18.69 3.15 2.96
C ILE A 319 -19.07 4.35 3.85
N SER A 320 -18.11 4.88 4.61
CA SER A 320 -18.32 6.05 5.47
C SER A 320 -18.68 7.31 4.68
N ASP A 321 -18.14 7.45 3.47
CA ASP A 321 -18.35 8.60 2.58
C ASP A 321 -19.55 8.40 1.64
N ASN A 322 -20.58 7.71 2.11
CA ASN A 322 -21.81 7.37 1.37
C ASN A 322 -21.57 6.64 0.05
N CYS A 323 -20.57 5.80 -0.01
CA CYS A 323 -20.15 5.05 -1.19
C CYS A 323 -19.76 5.97 -2.38
N PHE A 324 -19.12 7.09 -2.10
CA PHE A 324 -18.53 7.94 -3.12
C PHE A 324 -17.09 7.53 -3.38
N PRO A 325 -16.73 7.00 -4.57
CA PRO A 325 -15.42 6.46 -4.83
C PRO A 325 -14.35 7.56 -4.98
N LYS A 326 -13.25 7.40 -4.25
CA LYS A 326 -12.07 8.30 -4.24
C LYS A 326 -10.79 7.50 -4.04
N ALA A 327 -9.65 8.09 -4.36
CA ALA A 327 -8.35 7.53 -4.02
C ALA A 327 -7.99 7.84 -2.55
N PHE A 328 -8.60 7.12 -1.61
CA PHE A 328 -8.41 7.32 -0.16
C PHE A 328 -6.99 6.99 0.30
N TRP A 329 -6.34 6.04 -0.36
CA TRP A 329 -4.99 5.61 -0.03
C TRP A 329 -3.93 6.68 -0.30
N GLN A 330 -4.15 7.53 -1.30
CA GLN A 330 -3.28 8.63 -1.70
C GLN A 330 -3.04 9.65 -0.55
N SER A 331 -4.04 9.90 0.29
CA SER A 331 -3.99 10.89 1.37
C SER A 331 -3.17 10.44 2.58
N THR A 332 -2.54 9.25 2.56
CA THR A 332 -1.99 8.62 3.77
C THR A 332 -0.48 8.81 3.98
N GLY A 333 0.20 9.64 3.16
CA GLY A 333 1.61 10.02 3.32
C GLY A 333 2.62 8.96 2.83
N SER A 334 3.81 9.43 2.40
CA SER A 334 4.96 8.64 1.91
C SER A 334 4.82 8.05 0.49
N ASN A 335 4.16 8.74 -0.42
CA ASN A 335 4.32 8.49 -1.85
C ASN A 335 5.69 8.97 -2.38
N GLU A 336 6.50 9.59 -1.50
CA GLU A 336 7.85 10.06 -1.80
C GLU A 336 8.70 8.98 -2.46
N ILE A 337 8.59 7.74 -2.01
CA ILE A 337 9.35 6.60 -2.53
C ILE A 337 9.01 6.28 -3.99
N ILE A 338 7.72 6.27 -4.37
CA ILE A 338 7.38 6.08 -5.80
C ILE A 338 8.03 7.16 -6.62
N GLY A 339 8.00 8.34 -6.12
CA GLY A 339 8.55 9.44 -6.83
C GLY A 339 10.07 9.39 -6.94
N GLU A 340 10.82 8.94 -5.93
CA GLU A 340 12.26 8.66 -6.02
C GLU A 340 12.52 7.58 -7.07
N ILE A 341 11.73 6.51 -7.06
CA ILE A 341 11.79 5.42 -8.02
C ILE A 341 11.58 5.94 -9.45
N ILE A 342 10.58 6.78 -9.68
CA ILE A 342 10.30 7.33 -11.00
C ILE A 342 11.42 8.26 -11.48
N GLN A 343 12.08 9.00 -10.57
CA GLN A 343 13.22 9.86 -10.92
C GLN A 343 14.47 9.07 -11.34
N THR A 344 14.66 7.89 -10.76
CA THR A 344 15.82 7.02 -11.04
C THR A 344 15.52 5.93 -12.07
N ALA A 345 14.27 5.86 -12.58
CA ALA A 345 13.83 4.85 -13.52
C ALA A 345 14.57 4.94 -14.86
N THR A 346 15.07 3.80 -15.33
CA THR A 346 15.61 3.66 -16.69
C THR A 346 14.50 3.78 -17.74
N PRO A 347 14.82 4.02 -19.00
CA PRO A 347 13.81 4.03 -20.09
C PRO A 347 12.97 2.74 -20.15
N GLU A 348 13.56 1.59 -19.82
CA GLU A 348 12.87 0.29 -19.79
C GLU A 348 11.84 0.22 -18.67
N ILE A 349 12.24 0.64 -17.46
CA ILE A 349 11.33 0.71 -16.31
C ILE A 349 10.20 1.70 -16.58
N THR A 350 10.53 2.86 -17.15
CA THR A 350 9.52 3.86 -17.53
C THR A 350 8.52 3.27 -18.52
N LYS A 351 8.97 2.52 -19.53
CA LYS A 351 8.11 1.80 -20.47
C LYS A 351 7.20 0.78 -19.75
N ASP A 352 7.75 0.04 -18.80
CA ASP A 352 6.98 -0.96 -18.06
C ASP A 352 5.96 -0.32 -17.10
N LEU A 353 6.30 0.80 -16.46
CA LEU A 353 5.34 1.58 -15.67
C LEU A 353 4.17 2.09 -16.54
N TYR A 354 4.44 2.50 -17.76
CA TYR A 354 3.36 2.89 -18.70
C TYR A 354 2.49 1.71 -19.14
N LYS A 355 3.07 0.53 -19.41
CA LYS A 355 2.28 -0.68 -19.68
C LYS A 355 1.34 -1.01 -18.52
N LEU A 356 1.86 -0.93 -17.28
CA LEU A 356 1.07 -1.14 -16.07
C LEU A 356 -0.10 -0.14 -15.97
N LEU A 357 0.14 1.14 -16.25
CA LEU A 357 -0.92 2.18 -16.30
C LEU A 357 -1.99 1.88 -17.35
N CYS A 358 -1.64 1.20 -18.42
CA CYS A 358 -2.59 0.76 -19.45
C CYS A 358 -3.35 -0.52 -19.09
N GLY A 359 -3.13 -1.05 -17.88
CA GLY A 359 -3.76 -2.28 -17.41
C GLY A 359 -3.10 -3.56 -17.94
N GLU A 360 -1.92 -3.45 -18.55
CA GLU A 360 -1.13 -4.60 -18.97
C GLU A 360 -0.41 -5.23 -17.76
N LYS A 361 -0.05 -6.51 -17.90
CA LYS A 361 0.83 -7.21 -16.96
C LYS A 361 2.24 -7.17 -17.48
N ILE A 362 3.21 -7.09 -16.58
CA ILE A 362 4.63 -7.22 -16.91
C ILE A 362 5.24 -8.40 -16.14
N ALA A 363 6.20 -9.07 -16.75
CA ALA A 363 6.99 -10.08 -16.06
C ALA A 363 8.11 -9.41 -15.28
N ALA A 364 8.18 -9.64 -13.97
CA ALA A 364 9.16 -9.04 -13.08
C ALA A 364 9.78 -10.10 -12.16
N TYR A 365 11.08 -9.97 -11.93
CA TYR A 365 11.79 -10.74 -10.91
C TYR A 365 11.50 -10.13 -9.54
N ILE A 366 11.00 -10.95 -8.62
CA ILE A 366 10.56 -10.51 -7.30
C ILE A 366 11.43 -11.14 -6.21
N ASP A 367 12.06 -10.27 -5.44
CA ASP A 367 12.77 -10.57 -4.21
C ASP A 367 12.01 -9.95 -3.03
N THR A 368 11.37 -10.78 -2.20
CA THR A 368 10.66 -10.30 -1.00
C THR A 368 11.59 -9.82 0.12
N GLY A 369 12.89 -10.06 -0.03
CA GLY A 369 13.93 -9.56 0.88
C GLY A 369 14.57 -8.25 0.43
N VAL A 370 13.99 -7.53 -0.54
CA VAL A 370 14.49 -6.26 -1.06
C VAL A 370 14.69 -5.24 0.07
N ILE A 371 15.79 -4.48 -0.02
CA ILE A 371 16.16 -3.43 0.94
C ILE A 371 16.26 -2.07 0.25
N TYR A 372 16.16 -0.98 1.01
CA TYR A 372 16.19 0.38 0.45
C TYR A 372 17.40 0.70 -0.42
N PRO A 373 18.65 0.40 -0.04
CA PRO A 373 19.81 0.66 -0.89
C PRO A 373 19.81 -0.09 -2.23
N GLU A 374 19.17 -1.26 -2.30
CA GLU A 374 19.08 -2.03 -3.55
C GLU A 374 18.18 -1.36 -4.59
N VAL A 375 17.17 -0.62 -4.16
CA VAL A 375 16.25 0.09 -5.06
C VAL A 375 16.99 1.12 -5.91
N GLN A 376 18.03 1.76 -5.35
CA GLN A 376 18.84 2.74 -6.08
C GLN A 376 19.91 2.07 -6.97
N ASN A 377 20.45 0.92 -6.54
CA ASN A 377 21.59 0.27 -7.19
C ASN A 377 21.19 -0.81 -8.21
N ASN A 378 20.00 -1.38 -8.07
CA ASN A 378 19.47 -2.41 -8.97
C ASN A 378 18.09 -2.01 -9.48
N PRO A 379 17.97 -1.60 -10.75
CA PRO A 379 16.70 -1.18 -11.33
C PRO A 379 15.56 -2.21 -11.19
N TYR A 380 15.87 -3.50 -11.18
CA TYR A 380 14.86 -4.56 -11.07
C TYR A 380 14.30 -4.71 -9.64
N SER A 381 15.01 -4.25 -8.62
CA SER A 381 14.51 -4.21 -7.23
C SER A 381 13.32 -3.27 -7.04
N ILE A 382 13.11 -2.34 -7.98
CA ILE A 382 11.96 -1.44 -8.02
C ILE A 382 10.64 -2.21 -8.01
N TYR A 383 10.52 -3.26 -8.84
CA TYR A 383 9.27 -4.04 -8.91
C TYR A 383 8.99 -4.79 -7.60
N SER A 384 10.04 -5.35 -6.99
CA SER A 384 9.94 -6.00 -5.67
C SER A 384 9.46 -5.01 -4.61
N PHE A 385 10.05 -3.82 -4.59
CA PHE A 385 9.66 -2.77 -3.67
C PHE A 385 8.22 -2.30 -3.88
N LEU A 386 7.82 -2.01 -5.13
CA LEU A 386 6.46 -1.60 -5.47
C LEU A 386 5.43 -2.67 -5.10
N LEU A 387 5.79 -3.95 -5.23
CA LEU A 387 4.93 -5.06 -4.85
C LEU A 387 4.74 -5.12 -3.33
N VAL A 388 5.82 -5.15 -2.53
CA VAL A 388 5.68 -5.25 -1.06
C VAL A 388 5.10 -3.99 -0.43
N ALA A 389 5.27 -2.83 -1.06
CA ALA A 389 4.65 -1.58 -0.64
C ALA A 389 3.15 -1.48 -1.00
N GLY A 390 2.64 -2.37 -1.86
CA GLY A 390 1.22 -2.43 -2.24
C GLY A 390 0.84 -1.62 -3.48
N TYR A 391 1.81 -1.21 -4.28
CA TYR A 391 1.56 -0.52 -5.56
C TYR A 391 1.40 -1.47 -6.74
N LEU A 392 1.82 -2.73 -6.58
CA LEU A 392 1.61 -3.81 -7.53
C LEU A 392 0.89 -4.98 -6.84
N LYS A 393 0.27 -5.83 -7.66
CA LYS A 393 -0.24 -7.14 -7.28
C LYS A 393 0.43 -8.22 -8.11
N VAL A 394 0.45 -9.44 -7.59
CA VAL A 394 0.86 -10.62 -8.33
C VAL A 394 -0.35 -11.23 -9.02
N ALA A 395 -0.24 -11.43 -10.33
CA ALA A 395 -1.23 -12.18 -11.11
C ALA A 395 -0.86 -13.66 -11.20
N ASN A 396 0.40 -13.97 -11.53
CA ASN A 396 0.93 -15.32 -11.60
C ASN A 396 2.31 -15.40 -10.94
N ILE A 397 2.67 -16.55 -10.37
CA ILE A 397 3.96 -16.80 -9.72
C ILE A 397 4.65 -17.99 -10.40
N TYR A 398 5.92 -17.81 -10.74
CA TYR A 398 6.79 -18.82 -11.34
C TYR A 398 8.05 -18.97 -10.47
N PRO A 399 8.12 -19.96 -9.55
CA PRO A 399 9.27 -20.17 -8.69
C PRO A 399 10.56 -20.38 -9.50
N GLN A 400 11.66 -19.77 -9.04
CA GLN A 400 12.98 -19.91 -9.64
C GLN A 400 13.87 -20.82 -8.79
N SER A 401 14.92 -21.36 -9.40
CA SER A 401 15.86 -22.27 -8.72
C SER A 401 16.71 -21.60 -7.65
N ASP A 402 16.82 -20.28 -7.65
CA ASP A 402 17.55 -19.45 -6.68
C ASP A 402 16.72 -19.09 -5.43
N GLY A 403 15.47 -19.58 -5.35
CA GLY A 403 14.56 -19.31 -4.23
C GLY A 403 13.77 -18.01 -4.35
N ASN A 404 13.94 -17.25 -5.42
CA ASN A 404 13.15 -16.08 -5.75
C ASN A 404 12.01 -16.41 -6.74
N PHE A 405 11.28 -15.42 -7.20
CA PHE A 405 10.09 -15.61 -8.01
C PHE A 405 10.13 -14.73 -9.25
N MET A 406 9.87 -15.33 -10.41
CA MET A 406 9.40 -14.57 -11.56
C MET A 406 7.89 -14.41 -11.42
N CYS A 407 7.37 -13.20 -11.50
CA CYS A 407 5.95 -12.92 -11.34
C CYS A 407 5.41 -12.08 -12.49
N ASP A 408 4.19 -12.40 -12.93
CA ASP A 408 3.41 -11.44 -13.67
C ASP A 408 2.80 -10.46 -12.68
N VAL A 409 3.19 -9.18 -12.78
CA VAL A 409 2.67 -8.14 -11.89
C VAL A 409 1.79 -7.15 -12.64
N ALA A 410 0.83 -6.56 -11.94
CA ALA A 410 -0.10 -5.56 -12.47
C ALA A 410 -0.43 -4.52 -11.38
N ILE A 411 -1.00 -3.39 -11.77
CA ILE A 411 -1.60 -2.45 -10.80
C ILE A 411 -2.83 -3.12 -10.17
N PRO A 412 -2.99 -3.07 -8.84
CA PRO A 412 -4.07 -3.80 -8.15
C PRO A 412 -5.47 -3.40 -8.60
N ASN A 413 -5.75 -2.10 -8.65
CA ASN A 413 -7.09 -1.57 -8.83
C ASN A 413 -7.07 -0.12 -9.32
N LYS A 414 -8.27 0.43 -9.52
CA LYS A 414 -8.47 1.79 -10.03
C LYS A 414 -7.93 2.87 -9.09
N GLU A 415 -8.04 2.69 -7.78
CA GLU A 415 -7.48 3.62 -6.79
C GLU A 415 -5.96 3.80 -6.98
N ILE A 416 -5.23 2.70 -7.10
CA ILE A 416 -3.77 2.72 -7.28
C ILE A 416 -3.37 3.26 -8.65
N THR A 417 -4.18 3.04 -9.68
CA THR A 417 -3.96 3.68 -10.98
C THR A 417 -3.93 5.20 -10.84
N PHE A 418 -4.87 5.80 -10.11
CA PHE A 418 -4.87 7.25 -9.85
C PHE A 418 -3.64 7.71 -9.05
N VAL A 419 -3.16 6.90 -8.11
CA VAL A 419 -1.92 7.22 -7.38
C VAL A 419 -0.72 7.26 -8.32
N TYR A 420 -0.58 6.27 -9.19
CA TYR A 420 0.48 6.25 -10.20
C TYR A 420 0.39 7.43 -11.17
N GLU A 421 -0.79 7.69 -11.71
CA GLU A 421 -1.03 8.83 -12.61
C GLU A 421 -0.56 10.13 -11.97
N LYS A 422 -0.96 10.39 -10.72
CA LYS A 422 -0.62 11.62 -10.02
C LYS A 422 0.87 11.72 -9.71
N GLU A 423 1.52 10.65 -9.26
CA GLU A 423 2.94 10.67 -8.95
C GLU A 423 3.81 10.80 -10.20
N VAL A 424 3.46 10.07 -11.27
CA VAL A 424 4.12 10.21 -12.58
C VAL A 424 3.97 11.64 -13.09
N LEU A 425 2.77 12.23 -12.99
CA LEU A 425 2.48 13.58 -13.47
C LEU A 425 3.11 14.69 -12.62
N ASN A 426 3.11 14.55 -11.28
CA ASN A 426 3.65 15.57 -10.37
C ASN A 426 5.16 15.75 -10.54
N ARG A 427 5.90 14.67 -10.77
CA ARG A 427 7.38 14.71 -10.80
C ARG A 427 7.98 15.10 -12.14
N THR A 428 7.19 15.00 -13.21
CA THR A 428 7.62 15.48 -14.52
C THR A 428 7.44 16.99 -14.71
N ASN A 429 7.09 17.76 -13.67
CA ASN A 429 6.63 19.18 -13.76
C ASN A 429 5.45 19.34 -14.74
N GLN A 430 4.69 18.27 -14.98
CA GLN A 430 3.80 18.11 -16.13
C GLN A 430 2.32 18.22 -15.79
N ASN A 431 1.92 18.50 -14.53
CA ASN A 431 0.50 18.73 -14.26
C ASN A 431 -0.09 19.83 -15.17
N SER A 432 0.67 20.89 -15.44
CA SER A 432 0.27 21.90 -16.40
C SER A 432 0.40 21.42 -17.86
N LEU A 433 1.43 20.60 -18.17
CA LEU A 433 1.69 20.12 -19.52
C LEU A 433 0.70 19.03 -19.93
N ALA A 434 0.44 18.06 -19.06
CA ALA A 434 -0.53 16.99 -19.31
C ALA A 434 -1.97 17.54 -19.46
N ILE A 435 -2.35 18.49 -18.63
CA ILE A 435 -3.62 19.23 -18.78
C ILE A 435 -3.60 20.01 -20.12
N SER A 436 -2.51 20.65 -20.45
CA SER A 436 -2.38 21.42 -21.71
C SER A 436 -2.43 20.52 -22.94
N ILE A 437 -1.79 19.32 -22.88
CA ILE A 437 -1.88 18.31 -23.95
C ILE A 437 -3.31 17.81 -24.08
N SER A 438 -3.97 17.47 -22.98
CA SER A 438 -5.39 17.08 -23.00
C SER A 438 -6.26 18.17 -23.61
N GLN A 439 -6.05 19.42 -23.22
CA GLN A 439 -6.76 20.57 -23.77
C GLN A 439 -6.49 20.72 -25.28
N ALA A 440 -5.23 20.58 -25.72
CA ALA A 440 -4.87 20.65 -27.14
C ALA A 440 -5.54 19.53 -27.96
N ILE A 441 -5.60 18.31 -27.42
CA ILE A 441 -6.31 17.19 -28.04
C ILE A 441 -7.82 17.50 -28.16
N PHE A 442 -8.47 17.98 -27.09
CA PHE A 442 -9.90 18.30 -27.10
C PHE A 442 -10.24 19.52 -27.96
N SER A 443 -9.40 20.54 -27.93
CA SER A 443 -9.58 21.73 -28.79
C SER A 443 -9.21 21.46 -30.24
N LYS A 444 -8.64 20.27 -30.54
CA LYS A 444 -8.17 19.89 -31.87
C LYS A 444 -7.04 20.80 -32.41
N ASP A 445 -6.27 21.39 -31.50
CA ASP A 445 -5.17 22.30 -31.79
C ASP A 445 -3.88 21.51 -31.99
N THR A 446 -3.63 21.13 -33.23
CA THR A 446 -2.46 20.32 -33.61
C THR A 446 -1.13 21.06 -33.45
N GLN A 447 -1.11 22.38 -33.66
CA GLN A 447 0.11 23.18 -33.47
C GLN A 447 0.51 23.25 -32.00
N LYS A 448 -0.45 23.49 -31.14
CA LYS A 448 -0.23 23.48 -29.68
C LYS A 448 0.16 22.11 -29.20
N LEU A 449 -0.49 21.05 -29.68
CA LEU A 449 -0.14 19.67 -29.31
C LEU A 449 1.30 19.36 -29.74
N GLN A 450 1.71 19.73 -30.96
CA GLN A 450 3.07 19.56 -31.44
C GLN A 450 4.10 20.28 -30.55
N SER A 451 3.89 21.56 -30.28
CA SER A 451 4.79 22.36 -29.43
C SER A 451 4.91 21.77 -28.02
N LEU A 452 3.81 21.31 -27.42
CA LEU A 452 3.80 20.70 -26.11
C LEU A 452 4.55 19.35 -26.08
N LEU A 453 4.44 18.55 -27.13
CA LEU A 453 5.18 17.28 -27.26
C LEU A 453 6.68 17.53 -27.42
N GLU A 454 7.09 18.51 -28.26
CA GLU A 454 8.49 18.89 -28.42
C GLU A 454 9.10 19.43 -27.14
N ASP A 455 8.41 20.33 -26.43
CA ASP A 455 8.80 20.84 -25.12
C ASP A 455 8.98 19.72 -24.09
N PHE A 456 8.07 18.75 -24.11
CA PHE A 456 8.14 17.58 -23.26
C PHE A 456 9.41 16.76 -23.54
N MET A 457 9.65 16.43 -24.82
CA MET A 457 10.82 15.65 -25.22
C MET A 457 12.13 16.36 -24.88
N VAL A 458 12.18 17.69 -25.05
CA VAL A 458 13.39 18.49 -24.70
C VAL A 458 13.69 18.44 -23.21
N LYS A 459 12.66 18.56 -22.35
CA LYS A 459 12.81 18.69 -20.90
C LYS A 459 12.96 17.34 -20.18
N SER A 460 12.35 16.28 -20.72
CA SER A 460 12.21 14.99 -20.02
C SER A 460 13.13 13.91 -20.52
N ILE A 461 13.79 14.08 -21.67
CA ILE A 461 14.61 13.06 -22.29
C ILE A 461 16.06 13.53 -22.38
N SER A 462 16.93 12.94 -21.56
CA SER A 462 18.35 13.29 -21.50
C SER A 462 19.16 12.71 -22.66
N SER A 463 18.79 11.54 -23.21
CA SER A 463 19.45 10.87 -24.33
C SER A 463 18.43 10.21 -25.24
N ILE A 464 18.54 10.44 -26.56
CA ILE A 464 17.58 9.96 -27.57
C ILE A 464 18.20 8.89 -28.48
N ASP A 465 19.46 8.54 -28.31
CA ASP A 465 20.18 7.62 -29.20
C ASP A 465 19.54 6.23 -29.33
N GLY A 466 18.63 5.88 -28.43
CA GLY A 466 17.85 4.64 -28.43
C GLY A 466 16.36 4.79 -28.75
N ALA A 467 15.85 6.00 -29.02
CA ALA A 467 14.42 6.20 -29.27
C ALA A 467 13.98 5.45 -30.55
N ASN A 468 13.07 4.51 -30.37
CA ASN A 468 12.42 3.75 -31.43
C ASN A 468 10.90 3.97 -31.38
N GLU A 469 10.17 3.39 -32.32
CA GLU A 469 8.72 3.51 -32.41
C GLU A 469 8.03 3.13 -31.08
N GLY A 470 8.50 2.06 -30.41
CA GLY A 470 7.98 1.63 -29.12
C GLY A 470 8.17 2.65 -27.99
N PHE A 471 9.22 3.47 -28.04
CA PHE A 471 9.43 4.56 -27.08
C PHE A 471 8.38 5.66 -27.24
N TYR A 472 8.17 6.16 -28.48
CA TYR A 472 7.19 7.21 -28.74
C TYR A 472 5.76 6.73 -28.49
N HIS A 473 5.47 5.48 -28.83
CA HIS A 473 4.20 4.84 -28.52
C HIS A 473 3.96 4.79 -27.01
N GLY A 474 4.91 4.30 -26.21
CA GLY A 474 4.80 4.26 -24.76
C GLY A 474 4.64 5.65 -24.12
N MET A 475 5.40 6.64 -24.61
CA MET A 475 5.28 8.04 -24.18
C MET A 475 3.88 8.59 -24.44
N MET A 476 3.36 8.43 -25.65
CA MET A 476 2.03 8.91 -26.02
C MET A 476 0.93 8.19 -25.23
N LEU A 477 1.09 6.91 -25.00
CA LEU A 477 0.17 6.12 -24.20
C LEU A 477 0.08 6.63 -22.75
N GLY A 478 1.24 6.94 -22.14
CA GLY A 478 1.30 7.56 -20.82
C GLY A 478 0.64 8.95 -20.77
N LEU A 479 0.85 9.77 -21.78
CA LEU A 479 0.18 11.08 -21.89
C LEU A 479 -1.34 10.94 -22.08
N CYS A 480 -1.80 9.91 -22.80
CA CYS A 480 -3.22 9.61 -22.95
C CYS A 480 -3.84 9.02 -21.67
N ALA A 481 -3.07 8.38 -20.79
CA ALA A 481 -3.57 7.77 -19.53
C ALA A 481 -4.33 8.77 -18.65
N ILE A 482 -3.97 10.06 -18.70
CA ILE A 482 -4.66 11.17 -18.03
C ILE A 482 -6.14 11.26 -18.40
N LEU A 483 -6.48 10.78 -19.58
CA LEU A 483 -7.84 10.78 -20.12
C LEU A 483 -8.64 9.55 -19.67
N GLY A 484 -8.06 8.65 -18.87
CA GLY A 484 -8.66 7.38 -18.45
C GLY A 484 -9.98 7.52 -17.65
N ASN A 485 -10.21 8.69 -17.04
CA ASN A 485 -11.48 9.01 -16.38
C ASN A 485 -12.63 9.38 -17.34
N ARG A 486 -12.32 9.64 -18.61
CA ARG A 486 -13.27 10.03 -19.67
C ARG A 486 -13.28 9.08 -20.84
N TYR A 487 -12.18 8.35 -21.04
CA TYR A 487 -11.94 7.46 -22.18
C TYR A 487 -11.45 6.10 -21.73
N LYS A 488 -11.92 5.06 -22.37
CA LYS A 488 -11.28 3.75 -22.37
C LYS A 488 -10.14 3.78 -23.37
N ILE A 489 -8.91 3.71 -22.86
CA ILE A 489 -7.70 3.74 -23.68
C ILE A 489 -7.42 2.33 -24.17
N ARG A 490 -7.17 2.19 -25.46
CA ARG A 490 -6.80 0.95 -26.12
C ARG A 490 -5.53 1.16 -26.92
N SER A 491 -4.65 0.19 -26.88
CA SER A 491 -3.35 0.25 -27.54
C SER A 491 -3.05 -1.05 -28.25
N ASN A 492 -2.43 -0.96 -29.43
CA ASN A 492 -1.95 -2.10 -30.21
C ASN A 492 -3.01 -3.19 -30.45
N ARG A 493 -4.28 -2.79 -30.69
CA ARG A 493 -5.38 -3.72 -30.98
C ARG A 493 -5.76 -3.71 -32.43
N GLU A 494 -6.31 -4.84 -32.89
CA GLU A 494 -6.88 -4.94 -34.21
C GLU A 494 -8.22 -4.21 -34.30
N SER A 495 -8.40 -3.38 -35.31
CA SER A 495 -9.64 -2.76 -35.71
C SER A 495 -9.65 -2.56 -37.22
N GLY A 496 -10.77 -2.87 -37.87
CA GLY A 496 -10.85 -2.84 -39.33
C GLY A 496 -9.89 -3.83 -40.01
N LEU A 497 -9.01 -3.33 -40.84
CA LEU A 497 -8.06 -4.11 -41.64
C LEU A 497 -6.63 -4.11 -41.08
N GLY A 498 -6.44 -3.77 -39.81
CA GLY A 498 -5.11 -3.73 -39.22
C GLY A 498 -5.11 -3.39 -37.72
N ARG A 499 -3.92 -3.03 -37.21
CA ARG A 499 -3.68 -2.71 -35.82
C ARG A 499 -3.35 -1.22 -35.68
N PHE A 500 -4.12 -0.50 -34.87
CA PHE A 500 -3.87 0.91 -34.53
C PHE A 500 -2.91 1.05 -33.36
N ASP A 501 -2.24 2.18 -33.22
CA ASP A 501 -1.35 2.45 -32.11
C ASP A 501 -2.11 2.79 -30.83
N ILE A 502 -2.92 3.86 -30.82
CA ILE A 502 -3.75 4.25 -29.67
C ILE A 502 -5.15 4.64 -30.11
N GLN A 503 -6.15 4.14 -29.40
CA GLN A 503 -7.54 4.52 -29.55
C GLN A 503 -8.13 4.97 -28.21
N LEU A 504 -8.81 6.11 -28.22
CA LEU A 504 -9.57 6.62 -27.08
C LEU A 504 -11.07 6.44 -27.35
N MET A 505 -11.68 5.48 -26.68
CA MET A 505 -13.12 5.24 -26.73
C MET A 505 -13.81 6.00 -25.61
N PRO A 506 -14.75 6.92 -25.91
CA PRO A 506 -15.41 7.71 -24.87
C PRO A 506 -16.26 6.85 -23.93
N LEU A 507 -16.22 7.14 -22.64
CA LEU A 507 -17.06 6.50 -21.61
C LEU A 507 -18.45 7.15 -21.55
N THR A 508 -18.61 8.36 -22.08
CA THR A 508 -19.88 9.12 -22.08
C THR A 508 -20.36 9.32 -23.50
N LYS A 509 -21.63 9.08 -23.74
CA LYS A 509 -22.27 9.31 -25.06
C LYS A 509 -22.16 10.79 -25.46
N GLY A 510 -21.89 11.03 -26.74
CA GLY A 510 -21.78 12.38 -27.31
C GLY A 510 -20.38 12.98 -27.28
N MET A 511 -19.41 12.34 -26.61
CA MET A 511 -18.00 12.74 -26.69
C MET A 511 -17.34 12.15 -27.95
N PRO A 512 -16.34 12.84 -28.54
CA PRO A 512 -15.60 12.32 -29.69
C PRO A 512 -14.68 11.16 -29.28
N GLY A 513 -14.51 10.18 -30.17
CA GLY A 513 -13.43 9.20 -30.09
C GLY A 513 -12.18 9.71 -30.78
N PHE A 514 -11.00 9.21 -30.37
CA PHE A 514 -9.74 9.57 -30.99
C PHE A 514 -8.98 8.33 -31.43
N ILE A 515 -8.27 8.44 -32.56
CA ILE A 515 -7.34 7.43 -33.09
C ILE A 515 -6.02 8.10 -33.33
N PHE A 516 -4.95 7.54 -32.78
CA PHE A 516 -3.58 8.00 -33.02
C PHE A 516 -2.82 6.93 -33.76
N GLU A 517 -2.05 7.36 -34.74
CA GLU A 517 -1.07 6.54 -35.48
C GLU A 517 0.27 7.26 -35.49
N PHE A 518 1.33 6.53 -35.16
CA PHE A 518 2.67 7.08 -35.04
C PHE A 518 3.58 6.60 -36.13
N LYS A 519 4.46 7.49 -36.56
CA LYS A 519 5.58 7.18 -37.43
C LYS A 519 6.86 7.74 -36.83
N HIS A 520 7.95 7.10 -37.12
CA HIS A 520 9.25 7.51 -36.62
C HIS A 520 10.33 7.35 -37.69
N THR A 521 11.29 8.27 -37.70
CA THR A 521 12.49 8.17 -38.55
C THR A 521 13.72 8.63 -37.78
N LYS A 522 14.88 8.08 -38.15
CA LYS A 522 16.20 8.59 -37.75
C LYS A 522 16.88 9.38 -38.84
N ASP A 523 16.36 9.30 -40.06
CA ASP A 523 16.91 9.98 -41.23
C ASP A 523 16.54 11.47 -41.19
N GLU A 524 17.57 12.33 -41.18
CA GLU A 524 17.41 13.79 -41.16
C GLU A 524 16.79 14.37 -42.42
N HIS A 525 16.87 13.66 -43.56
CA HIS A 525 16.35 14.10 -44.82
C HIS A 525 14.87 13.74 -45.06
N THR A 526 14.31 12.87 -44.23
CA THR A 526 12.90 12.48 -44.35
C THR A 526 11.99 13.64 -43.95
N ASP A 527 11.02 13.97 -44.77
CA ASP A 527 9.98 14.96 -44.46
C ASP A 527 9.00 14.41 -43.43
N LEU A 528 9.07 14.96 -42.21
CA LEU A 528 8.17 14.59 -41.10
C LEU A 528 6.70 14.92 -41.40
N SER A 529 6.43 15.96 -42.19
CA SER A 529 5.06 16.30 -42.58
C SER A 529 4.45 15.21 -43.45
N ALA A 530 5.19 14.76 -44.47
CA ALA A 530 4.76 13.66 -45.31
C ALA A 530 4.59 12.34 -44.52
N LEU A 531 5.44 12.09 -43.52
CA LEU A 531 5.31 10.93 -42.64
C LEU A 531 4.05 10.99 -41.75
N ALA A 532 3.72 12.16 -41.20
CA ALA A 532 2.50 12.35 -40.41
C ALA A 532 1.23 12.25 -41.26
N ASP A 533 1.27 12.75 -42.51
CA ASP A 533 0.18 12.57 -43.48
C ASP A 533 0.02 11.09 -43.85
N GLY A 534 1.13 10.34 -44.01
CA GLY A 534 1.11 8.91 -44.21
C GLY A 534 0.48 8.12 -43.05
N ALA A 535 0.66 8.58 -41.80
CA ALA A 535 -0.03 8.01 -40.63
C ALA A 535 -1.55 8.20 -40.73
N LEU A 536 -2.02 9.38 -41.13
CA LEU A 536 -3.46 9.63 -41.38
C LEU A 536 -4.03 8.75 -42.48
N GLN A 537 -3.33 8.63 -43.60
CA GLN A 537 -3.74 7.76 -44.72
C GLN A 537 -3.84 6.29 -44.27
N GLN A 538 -2.96 5.85 -43.36
CA GLN A 538 -3.01 4.50 -42.82
C GLN A 538 -4.29 4.28 -41.96
N ILE A 539 -4.67 5.25 -41.13
CA ILE A 539 -5.90 5.18 -40.33
C ILE A 539 -7.13 4.97 -41.23
N GLU A 540 -7.22 5.76 -42.33
CA GLU A 540 -8.32 5.67 -43.30
C GLU A 540 -8.30 4.36 -44.09
N ALA A 541 -7.16 4.02 -44.69
CA ALA A 541 -7.03 2.82 -45.50
C ALA A 541 -7.29 1.52 -44.72
N LYS A 542 -6.92 1.48 -43.46
CA LYS A 542 -7.11 0.34 -42.56
C LYS A 542 -8.42 0.36 -41.78
N LYS A 543 -9.23 1.42 -41.93
CA LYS A 543 -10.54 1.58 -41.26
C LYS A 543 -10.43 1.35 -39.74
N TYR A 544 -9.48 1.98 -39.08
CA TYR A 544 -9.26 1.84 -37.62
C TYR A 544 -10.41 2.38 -36.77
N ASP A 545 -11.32 3.17 -37.36
CA ASP A 545 -12.54 3.71 -36.77
C ASP A 545 -13.69 2.71 -36.61
N THR A 546 -13.57 1.51 -37.21
CA THR A 546 -14.64 0.49 -37.19
C THR A 546 -15.14 0.19 -35.78
N GLU A 547 -14.24 -0.12 -34.84
CA GLU A 547 -14.62 -0.45 -33.46
C GLU A 547 -15.29 0.72 -32.74
N LEU A 548 -14.87 1.96 -32.98
CA LEU A 548 -15.53 3.15 -32.39
C LEU A 548 -16.94 3.31 -32.93
N ARG A 549 -17.13 3.13 -34.24
CA ARG A 549 -18.45 3.22 -34.88
C ARG A 549 -19.41 2.14 -34.40
N ASP A 550 -18.92 0.90 -34.29
CA ASP A 550 -19.70 -0.23 -33.76
C ASP A 550 -20.17 0.00 -32.32
N ASN A 551 -19.41 0.76 -31.53
CA ASN A 551 -19.77 1.19 -30.17
C ASN A 551 -20.60 2.49 -30.13
N GLY A 552 -21.08 2.99 -31.29
CA GLY A 552 -21.98 4.13 -31.39
C GLY A 552 -21.31 5.50 -31.24
N VAL A 553 -19.99 5.60 -31.50
CA VAL A 553 -19.27 6.87 -31.49
C VAL A 553 -19.45 7.57 -32.82
N ASN A 554 -20.19 8.68 -32.84
CA ASN A 554 -20.54 9.40 -34.06
C ASN A 554 -19.45 10.40 -34.52
N SER A 555 -18.66 10.93 -33.60
CA SER A 555 -17.58 11.87 -33.90
C SER A 555 -16.24 11.20 -33.61
N ILE A 556 -15.43 11.00 -34.63
CA ILE A 556 -14.11 10.37 -34.54
C ILE A 556 -13.07 11.33 -35.12
N ILE A 557 -11.96 11.49 -34.41
CA ILE A 557 -10.87 12.37 -34.76
C ILE A 557 -9.61 11.52 -34.95
N SER A 558 -9.05 11.56 -36.15
CA SER A 558 -7.80 10.89 -36.50
C SER A 558 -6.62 11.85 -36.31
N ILE A 559 -5.56 11.38 -35.67
CA ILE A 559 -4.34 12.16 -35.43
C ILE A 559 -3.14 11.32 -35.84
N GLY A 560 -2.40 11.81 -36.83
CA GLY A 560 -1.13 11.25 -37.27
C GLY A 560 0.03 12.05 -36.67
N ILE A 561 1.01 11.36 -36.07
CA ILE A 561 2.18 11.99 -35.46
C ILE A 561 3.44 11.34 -36.00
N ALA A 562 4.36 12.16 -36.49
CA ALA A 562 5.69 11.71 -36.91
C ALA A 562 6.76 12.26 -35.98
N PHE A 563 7.69 11.40 -35.54
CA PHE A 563 8.76 11.74 -34.61
C PHE A 563 10.15 11.58 -35.24
N ARG A 564 11.07 12.50 -34.91
CA ARG A 564 12.50 12.39 -35.18
C ARG A 564 13.28 13.02 -34.02
N GLY A 565 13.91 12.18 -33.16
CA GLY A 565 14.59 12.69 -32.00
C GLY A 565 13.64 13.46 -31.07
N LYS A 566 13.91 14.76 -30.85
CA LYS A 566 13.08 15.67 -30.04
C LYS A 566 12.06 16.47 -30.86
N SER A 567 11.99 16.25 -32.15
CA SER A 567 11.04 16.92 -33.01
C SER A 567 9.82 16.06 -33.31
N ALA A 568 8.67 16.68 -33.41
CA ALA A 568 7.41 16.05 -33.76
C ALA A 568 6.65 16.86 -34.80
N VAL A 569 5.88 16.21 -35.67
CA VAL A 569 4.87 16.84 -36.52
C VAL A 569 3.54 16.17 -36.28
N VAL A 570 2.52 16.97 -36.01
CA VAL A 570 1.16 16.51 -35.72
C VAL A 570 0.23 16.93 -36.87
N ARG A 571 -0.53 15.98 -37.38
CA ARG A 571 -1.58 16.17 -38.40
C ARG A 571 -2.90 15.62 -37.90
N ARG A 572 -3.99 16.20 -38.40
CA ARG A 572 -5.36 15.78 -38.07
C ARG A 572 -6.14 15.53 -39.37
N GLY A 573 -6.90 14.41 -39.36
CA GLY A 573 -7.87 14.05 -40.38
C GLY A 573 -9.30 14.45 -39.99
#